data_bdf213cd63acbc47ea2b358b3f1539d9
#
_entry.id   bdf213cd63acbc47ea2b358b3f1539d9
#
_cell.length_a   1.000
_cell.length_b   1.000
_cell.length_c   1.000
_cell.angle_alpha   90.00
_cell.angle_beta   90.00
_cell.angle_gamma   90.00
#
_symmetry.space_group_name_H-M   'P 1'
#
loop_
_entity.id
_entity.type
_entity.pdbx_description
1 polymer ?
#
loop_
_entity_poly.entity_id
_entity_poly.type
_entity_poly.pdbx_seq_one_letter_code
_entity_poly.pdbx_strand_id
1 'polypeptide(L)'
;MAKENPTNDVLERTDTVKKEKKTPPYRVLLMNDDYTPMEFVVEVLMDIFGKGEAEAVHIMLKVHVEGSGLAGVYPFEIAETKVEEVHARAHAEGHPLKATLEEGEA
;
A
#
# COMPACT_ATOMS: atom_id res chain seq x y z
N MET A 1 41.80 -0.96 -16.13
CA MET A 1 41.39 -1.21 -15.99
C MET A 1 40.66 -1.27 -15.73
N ALA A 2 40.74 -1.25 -15.57
CA ALA A 2 40.05 -1.39 -15.40
C ALA A 2 39.60 -1.25 -14.84
N LYS A 3 39.75 -0.79 -14.60
CA LYS A 3 39.13 -0.78 -14.11
C LYS A 3 38.55 -0.12 -13.94
N GLU A 4 38.87 0.66 -13.70
CA GLU A 4 38.08 1.25 -13.77
C GLU A 4 36.90 1.22 -14.13
N ASN A 5 36.84 1.33 -14.51
CA ASN A 5 35.70 0.94 -15.21
C ASN A 5 34.72 0.10 -14.49
N PRO A 6 35.07 -0.77 -13.57
CA PRO A 6 34.08 -1.55 -12.84
C PRO A 6 33.03 -0.70 -12.18
N THR A 7 33.42 0.46 -11.65
CA THR A 7 32.46 1.32 -10.99
C THR A 7 31.47 1.88 -11.99
N ASN A 8 31.94 2.30 -13.14
CA ASN A 8 31.05 2.85 -14.14
C ASN A 8 30.08 1.81 -14.65
N ASP A 9 30.58 0.60 -14.87
CA ASP A 9 29.72 -0.47 -15.34
C ASP A 9 28.62 -0.77 -14.35
N VAL A 10 28.97 -0.77 -13.09
CA VAL A 10 27.96 -1.05 -12.08
C VAL A 10 26.87 0.02 -12.08
N LEU A 11 27.27 1.27 -12.21
CA LEU A 11 26.28 2.35 -12.23
C LEU A 11 25.37 2.24 -13.44
N GLU A 12 25.94 1.93 -14.59
CA GLU A 12 25.14 1.79 -15.77
C GLU A 12 24.15 0.66 -15.67
N ARG A 13 24.61 -0.46 -15.14
CA ARG A 13 23.74 -1.62 -15.00
C ARG A 13 22.62 -1.31 -14.02
N THR A 14 22.93 -0.56 -12.97
CA THR A 14 21.92 -0.20 -12.02
C THR A 14 20.83 0.64 -12.63
N ASP A 15 21.21 1.62 -13.43
CA ASP A 15 20.22 2.45 -14.12
C ASP A 15 19.38 1.62 -15.06
N THR A 16 20.02 0.75 -15.82
CA THR A 16 19.30 -0.10 -16.77
C THR A 16 18.32 -1.01 -16.05
N VAL A 17 18.77 -1.60 -14.96
CA VAL A 17 17.92 -2.48 -14.20
C VAL A 17 16.72 -1.71 -13.65
N LYS A 18 16.94 -0.50 -13.17
CA LYS A 18 15.82 0.29 -12.65
C LYS A 18 14.80 0.54 -13.74
N LYS A 19 15.26 0.91 -14.93
CA LYS A 19 14.33 1.18 -16.02
C LYS A 19 13.59 -0.06 -16.42
N GLU A 20 14.30 -1.18 -16.51
CA GLU A 20 13.68 -2.41 -16.95
C GLU A 20 12.74 -3.00 -15.93
N LYS A 21 13.05 -2.78 -14.67
CA LYS A 21 12.24 -3.36 -13.60
C LYS A 21 11.21 -2.40 -13.05
N LYS A 22 11.04 -1.29 -13.72
CA LYS A 22 10.03 -0.36 -13.31
C LYS A 22 8.69 -1.04 -13.43
N THR A 23 8.04 -1.25 -12.30
CA THR A 23 6.73 -1.88 -12.28
C THR A 23 5.69 -0.80 -12.16
N PRO A 24 4.49 -1.05 -12.66
CA PRO A 24 3.42 -0.08 -12.46
C PRO A 24 3.10 0.01 -10.97
N PRO A 25 2.65 1.16 -10.53
CA PRO A 25 2.20 1.29 -9.15
C PRO A 25 0.88 0.56 -8.95
N TYR A 26 0.65 0.15 -7.71
CA TYR A 26 -0.59 -0.50 -7.33
C TYR A 26 -1.25 0.27 -6.21
N ARG A 27 -2.54 0.42 -6.31
CA ARG A 27 -3.36 1.09 -5.33
C ARG A 27 -3.91 0.07 -4.37
N VAL A 28 -3.79 0.36 -3.07
CA VAL A 28 -4.41 -0.47 -2.06
C VAL A 28 -5.66 0.24 -1.61
N LEU A 29 -6.79 -0.43 -1.77
CA LEU A 29 -8.09 0.12 -1.42
C LEU A 29 -8.65 -0.63 -0.23
N LEU A 30 -9.19 0.11 0.72
CA LEU A 30 -9.97 -0.49 1.81
C LEU A 30 -11.43 -0.48 1.40
N MET A 31 -12.10 -1.59 1.66
CA MET A 31 -13.49 -1.77 1.26
C MET A 31 -14.39 -1.65 2.48
N ASN A 32 -15.52 -0.96 2.30
CA ASN A 32 -16.48 -0.81 3.39
C ASN A 32 -17.19 -2.12 3.66
N ASP A 33 -17.55 -2.33 4.92
CA ASP A 33 -18.45 -3.40 5.32
C ASP A 33 -19.25 -2.90 6.53
N ASP A 34 -20.26 -3.68 6.92
CA ASP A 34 -21.20 -3.23 7.93
C ASP A 34 -20.78 -3.58 9.37
N TYR A 35 -19.65 -4.28 9.53
CA TYR A 35 -19.29 -4.84 10.82
C TYR A 35 -18.00 -4.31 11.41
N THR A 36 -17.06 -3.88 10.58
CA THR A 36 -15.78 -3.38 11.06
C THR A 36 -15.96 -2.01 11.71
N PRO A 37 -15.52 -1.83 12.96
CA PRO A 37 -15.66 -0.52 13.60
C PRO A 37 -14.84 0.54 12.89
N MET A 38 -15.37 1.75 12.86
CA MET A 38 -14.68 2.87 12.22
C MET A 38 -13.33 3.14 12.85
N GLU A 39 -13.25 3.07 14.17
CA GLU A 39 -11.97 3.33 14.83
C GLU A 39 -10.93 2.28 14.48
N PHE A 40 -11.35 1.05 14.17
CA PHE A 40 -10.40 0.04 13.72
C PHE A 40 -9.83 0.41 12.36
N VAL A 41 -10.66 0.92 11.45
CA VAL A 41 -10.20 1.35 10.13
C VAL A 41 -9.18 2.48 10.28
N VAL A 42 -9.44 3.43 11.18
CA VAL A 42 -8.50 4.51 11.45
C VAL A 42 -7.17 3.95 11.96
N GLU A 43 -7.21 3.00 12.89
CA GLU A 43 -5.99 2.39 13.42
C GLU A 43 -5.18 1.70 12.32
N VAL A 44 -5.85 0.97 11.46
CA VAL A 44 -5.19 0.29 10.34
C VAL A 44 -4.51 1.31 9.44
N LEU A 45 -5.19 2.39 9.13
CA LEU A 45 -4.62 3.42 8.27
C LEU A 45 -3.40 4.07 8.90
N MET A 46 -3.43 4.27 10.21
CA MET A 46 -2.29 4.86 10.89
C MET A 46 -1.14 3.87 11.03
N ASP A 47 -1.43 2.65 11.44
CA ASP A 47 -0.39 1.68 11.79
C ASP A 47 0.22 1.00 10.57
N ILE A 48 -0.58 0.66 9.58
CA ILE A 48 -0.10 -0.09 8.43
C ILE A 48 0.28 0.85 7.29
N PHE A 49 -0.49 1.92 7.10
CA PHE A 49 -0.29 2.83 5.97
C PHE A 49 0.39 4.13 6.36
N GLY A 50 0.70 4.31 7.64
CA GLY A 50 1.47 5.45 8.09
C GLY A 50 0.77 6.79 7.99
N LYS A 51 -0.56 6.79 7.97
CA LYS A 51 -1.30 8.04 7.86
C LYS A 51 -1.34 8.74 9.20
N GLY A 52 -1.35 10.08 9.16
CA GLY A 52 -1.64 10.84 10.37
C GLY A 52 -3.11 10.67 10.73
N GLU A 53 -3.44 11.03 11.95
CA GLU A 53 -4.80 10.79 12.45
C GLU A 53 -5.86 11.49 11.60
N ALA A 54 -5.64 12.75 11.27
CA ALA A 54 -6.63 13.52 10.52
C ALA A 54 -6.86 12.90 9.15
N GLU A 55 -5.77 12.50 8.48
CA GLU A 55 -5.90 11.88 7.16
C GLU A 55 -6.56 10.52 7.27
N ALA A 56 -6.21 9.75 8.31
CA ALA A 56 -6.81 8.44 8.50
C ALA A 56 -8.32 8.55 8.70
N VAL A 57 -8.75 9.54 9.48
CA VAL A 57 -10.18 9.78 9.68
C VAL A 57 -10.85 10.16 8.37
N HIS A 58 -10.19 11.00 7.59
CA HIS A 58 -10.74 11.42 6.29
C HIS A 58 -10.93 10.22 5.36
N ILE A 59 -9.92 9.36 5.27
CA ILE A 59 -10.01 8.17 4.43
C ILE A 59 -11.08 7.22 4.95
N MET A 60 -11.15 7.03 6.27
CA MET A 60 -12.14 6.16 6.86
C MET A 60 -13.55 6.63 6.51
N LEU A 61 -13.80 7.95 6.57
CA LEU A 61 -15.11 8.47 6.21
C LEU A 61 -15.41 8.26 4.74
N LYS A 62 -14.39 8.39 3.89
CA LYS A 62 -14.57 8.14 2.47
C LYS A 62 -14.93 6.68 2.21
N VAL A 63 -14.26 5.75 2.90
CA VAL A 63 -14.58 4.33 2.79
C VAL A 63 -16.04 4.11 3.18
N HIS A 64 -16.46 4.72 4.28
CA HIS A 64 -17.79 4.53 4.81
C HIS A 64 -18.85 5.07 3.85
N VAL A 65 -18.62 6.25 3.29
CA VAL A 65 -19.63 6.93 2.47
C VAL A 65 -19.61 6.43 1.04
N GLU A 66 -18.42 6.19 0.48
CA GLU A 66 -18.29 5.87 -0.93
C GLU A 66 -18.12 4.38 -1.22
N GLY A 67 -17.94 3.58 -0.19
CA GLY A 67 -17.80 2.13 -0.36
C GLY A 67 -16.36 1.66 -0.40
N SER A 68 -15.42 2.53 -0.74
CA SER A 68 -14.00 2.19 -0.73
C SER A 68 -13.19 3.46 -0.63
N GLY A 69 -11.93 3.32 -0.24
CA GLY A 69 -11.04 4.45 -0.16
C GLY A 69 -9.61 4.02 -0.37
N LEU A 70 -8.84 4.91 -0.96
CA LEU A 70 -7.43 4.65 -1.26
C LEU A 70 -6.60 4.79 0.01
N ALA A 71 -5.91 3.70 0.37
CA ALA A 71 -5.05 3.71 1.55
C ALA A 71 -3.61 4.06 1.20
N GLY A 72 -3.17 3.71 0.01
CA GLY A 72 -1.82 4.04 -0.42
C GLY A 72 -1.51 3.46 -1.77
N VAL A 73 -0.37 3.87 -2.33
CA VAL A 73 0.08 3.44 -3.65
C VAL A 73 1.51 2.96 -3.49
N TYR A 74 1.79 1.76 -3.99
CA TYR A 74 3.07 1.09 -3.76
C TYR A 74 3.44 0.22 -4.95
N PRO A 75 4.71 -0.18 -5.08
CA PRO A 75 5.04 -1.27 -5.99
C PRO A 75 4.28 -2.53 -5.60
N PHE A 76 4.09 -3.43 -6.56
CA PHE A 76 3.22 -4.59 -6.36
C PHE A 76 3.55 -5.37 -5.10
N GLU A 77 4.82 -5.67 -4.88
CA GLU A 77 5.17 -6.53 -3.73
C GLU A 77 4.86 -5.88 -2.41
N ILE A 78 5.07 -4.58 -2.31
CA ILE A 78 4.77 -3.86 -1.08
C ILE A 78 3.26 -3.75 -0.91
N ALA A 79 2.55 -3.47 -2.01
CA ALA A 79 1.10 -3.38 -1.95
C ALA A 79 0.49 -4.70 -1.49
N GLU A 80 1.00 -5.81 -2.02
CA GLU A 80 0.53 -7.14 -1.63
C GLU A 80 0.76 -7.38 -0.14
N THR A 81 1.93 -7.01 0.35
CA THR A 81 2.23 -7.15 1.77
C THR A 81 1.28 -6.32 2.62
N LYS A 82 0.97 -5.10 2.18
CA LYS A 82 0.04 -4.25 2.91
C LYS A 82 -1.34 -4.89 3.00
N VAL A 83 -1.81 -5.46 1.90
CA VAL A 83 -3.11 -6.14 1.90
C VAL A 83 -3.09 -7.30 2.88
N GLU A 84 -2.02 -8.08 2.89
CA GLU A 84 -1.91 -9.20 3.81
C GLU A 84 -1.88 -8.74 5.26
N GLU A 85 -1.19 -7.64 5.53
CA GLU A 85 -1.14 -7.10 6.88
C GLU A 85 -2.52 -6.64 7.35
N VAL A 86 -3.29 -6.01 6.47
CA VAL A 86 -4.63 -5.60 6.82
C VAL A 86 -5.48 -6.81 7.18
N HIS A 87 -5.43 -7.84 6.33
CA HIS A 87 -6.26 -9.03 6.56
C HIS A 87 -5.85 -9.77 7.83
N ALA A 88 -4.55 -9.89 8.07
CA ALA A 88 -4.09 -10.57 9.28
C ALA A 88 -4.54 -9.84 10.54
N ARG A 89 -4.42 -8.52 10.53
CA ARG A 89 -4.82 -7.73 11.68
C ARG A 89 -6.32 -7.78 11.90
N ALA A 90 -7.09 -7.66 10.83
CA ALA A 90 -8.54 -7.72 10.92
C ALA A 90 -8.98 -9.09 11.43
N HIS A 91 -8.38 -10.15 10.87
CA HIS A 91 -8.73 -11.50 11.28
C HIS A 91 -8.43 -11.72 12.77
N ALA A 92 -7.28 -11.22 13.23
CA ALA A 92 -6.90 -11.38 14.62
C ALA A 92 -7.92 -10.76 15.58
N GLU A 93 -8.60 -9.70 15.13
CA GLU A 93 -9.58 -9.03 15.98
C GLU A 93 -11.02 -9.34 15.58
N GLY A 94 -11.21 -10.28 14.67
CA GLY A 94 -12.55 -10.73 14.32
C GLY A 94 -13.33 -9.80 13.42
N HIS A 95 -12.63 -8.96 12.64
CA HIS A 95 -13.31 -8.03 11.75
C HIS A 95 -13.20 -8.49 10.30
N PRO A 96 -14.25 -8.28 9.49
CA PRO A 96 -14.23 -8.70 8.08
C PRO A 96 -13.63 -7.67 7.13
N LEU A 97 -12.89 -6.70 7.62
CA LEU A 97 -12.31 -5.66 6.79
C LEU A 97 -11.50 -6.26 5.65
N LYS A 98 -11.73 -5.78 4.44
CA LYS A 98 -11.01 -6.21 3.25
C LYS A 98 -10.21 -5.10 2.65
N ALA A 99 -9.06 -5.46 2.11
CA ALA A 99 -8.27 -4.59 1.26
C ALA A 99 -8.08 -5.28 -0.07
N THR A 100 -7.99 -4.50 -1.14
CA THR A 100 -7.76 -5.03 -2.48
C THR A 100 -6.66 -4.23 -3.15
N LEU A 101 -6.10 -4.83 -4.20
CA LEU A 101 -5.11 -4.17 -5.04
C LEU A 101 -5.72 -3.85 -6.38
N GLU A 102 -5.32 -2.73 -6.97
CA GLU A 102 -5.55 -2.56 -8.40
C GLU A 102 -4.40 -1.77 -8.97
N GLU A 103 -4.03 -2.10 -10.19
CA GLU A 103 -2.96 -1.40 -10.86
C GLU A 103 -3.40 0.03 -11.14
N GLY A 104 -2.51 0.99 -10.86
CA GLY A 104 -2.81 2.38 -11.14
C GLY A 104 -2.17 3.30 -10.14
N GLU A 105 -2.21 4.59 -10.47
CA GLU A 105 -1.68 5.63 -9.61
C GLU A 105 -2.81 6.27 -8.82
N ALA A 106 -2.44 7.05 -7.84
CA ALA A 106 -3.42 7.72 -6.97
C ALA A 106 -4.35 8.69 -7.74
#